data_6e65f8914723a609bb485ebd0479e4e0
#
_entry.id   6e65f8914723a609bb485ebd0479e4e0
#
_cell.length_a   1.000
_cell.length_b   1.000
_cell.length_c   1.000
_cell.angle_alpha   90.00
_cell.angle_beta   90.00
_cell.angle_gamma   90.00
#
_symmetry.space_group_name_H-M   'P 1'
#
loop_
_entity.id
_entity.type
_entity.pdbx_description
1 polymer ?
#
loop_
_entity_poly.entity_id
_entity_poly.type
_entity_poly.pdbx_seq_one_letter_code
_entity_poly.pdbx_strand_id
1 'polypeptide(L)'
;YGNNGEAFNEMKRISNALTNLGYNVVREKIEASYWHTKAPFKEDGDTKMPEGCYFEVHLNIECTNEKLNKLNQISKSTNCHLSKNAFKIIDDNTFTIMMTYRSYEQMFEDFEEHLNFIKDTLQFNQFKLEKEIIEFAIYDTKINHDKLWLEA
;
A
#
# COMPACT_ATOMS: atom_id res chain seq x y z
N TYR A 1 -7.96 -18.40 2.77
CA TYR A 1 -7.47 -18.67 1.40
C TYR A 1 -8.64 -19.17 0.57
N GLY A 2 -8.92 -18.51 -0.55
CA GLY A 2 -9.99 -18.85 -1.47
C GLY A 2 -9.72 -18.23 -2.84
N ASN A 3 -10.55 -18.57 -3.83
CA ASN A 3 -10.50 -17.88 -5.12
C ASN A 3 -11.12 -16.46 -5.02
N ASN A 4 -10.96 -15.65 -6.07
CA ASN A 4 -11.45 -14.27 -6.09
C ASN A 4 -12.96 -14.16 -5.80
N GLY A 5 -13.77 -15.12 -6.28
CA GLY A 5 -15.22 -15.16 -6.04
C GLY A 5 -15.56 -15.41 -4.56
N GLU A 6 -14.84 -16.32 -3.91
CA GLU A 6 -15.01 -16.61 -2.48
C GLU A 6 -14.61 -15.40 -1.63
N ALA A 7 -13.48 -14.75 -1.94
CA ALA A 7 -13.03 -13.55 -1.25
C ALA A 7 -14.05 -12.40 -1.40
N PHE A 8 -14.59 -12.20 -2.61
CA PHE A 8 -15.61 -11.19 -2.87
C PHE A 8 -16.90 -11.47 -2.11
N ASN A 9 -17.38 -12.71 -2.13
CA ASN A 9 -18.61 -13.10 -1.43
C ASN A 9 -18.45 -12.93 0.08
N GLU A 10 -17.31 -13.30 0.65
CA GLU A 10 -17.04 -13.15 2.08
C GLU A 10 -16.95 -11.66 2.48
N MET A 11 -16.28 -10.83 1.68
CA MET A 11 -16.25 -9.39 1.90
C MET A 11 -17.67 -8.81 1.92
N LYS A 12 -18.53 -9.16 0.94
CA LYS A 12 -19.92 -8.71 0.89
C LYS A 12 -20.74 -9.21 2.07
N ARG A 13 -20.54 -10.46 2.49
CA ARG A 13 -21.19 -11.02 3.68
C ARG A 13 -20.87 -10.21 4.93
N ILE A 14 -19.58 -9.86 5.13
CA ILE A 14 -19.12 -9.05 6.28
C ILE A 14 -19.69 -7.63 6.20
N SER A 15 -19.62 -6.98 5.04
CA SER A 15 -20.15 -5.62 4.83
C SER A 15 -21.65 -5.54 5.12
N ASN A 16 -22.42 -6.52 4.63
CA ASN A 16 -23.86 -6.60 4.90
C ASN A 16 -24.16 -6.82 6.39
N ALA A 17 -23.39 -7.69 7.06
CA ALA A 17 -23.56 -7.94 8.49
C ALA A 17 -23.29 -6.66 9.32
N LEU A 18 -22.23 -5.92 8.99
CA LEU A 18 -21.91 -4.64 9.64
C LEU A 18 -23.00 -3.59 9.40
N THR A 19 -23.49 -3.48 8.17
CA THR A 19 -24.59 -2.55 7.82
C THR A 19 -25.87 -2.87 8.58
N ASN A 20 -26.21 -4.17 8.71
CA ASN A 20 -27.39 -4.60 9.47
C ASN A 20 -27.27 -4.32 10.98
N LEU A 21 -26.03 -4.20 11.49
CA LEU A 21 -25.74 -3.77 12.87
C LEU A 21 -25.68 -2.25 13.03
N GLY A 22 -25.98 -1.47 11.98
CA GLY A 22 -26.01 -0.02 11.99
C GLY A 22 -24.67 0.66 11.75
N TYR A 23 -23.61 -0.10 11.35
CA TYR A 23 -22.32 0.49 10.98
C TYR A 23 -22.34 0.96 9.52
N ASN A 24 -21.71 2.10 9.28
CA ASN A 24 -21.51 2.61 7.91
C ASN A 24 -20.21 2.02 7.33
N VAL A 25 -20.32 1.11 6.38
CA VAL A 25 -19.18 0.55 5.65
C VAL A 25 -18.73 1.57 4.62
N VAL A 26 -17.60 2.22 4.87
CA VAL A 26 -17.10 3.34 4.04
C VAL A 26 -16.17 2.89 2.93
N ARG A 27 -15.58 1.69 3.01
CA ARG A 27 -14.67 1.12 2.01
C ARG A 27 -14.70 -0.40 2.05
N GLU A 28 -14.69 -1.02 0.88
CA GLU A 28 -14.47 -2.44 0.67
C GLU A 28 -13.23 -2.59 -0.22
N LYS A 29 -12.28 -3.42 0.18
CA LYS A 29 -11.04 -3.65 -0.55
C LYS A 29 -10.69 -5.14 -0.53
N ILE A 30 -10.19 -5.67 -1.65
CA ILE A 30 -9.62 -7.01 -1.75
C ILE A 30 -8.21 -6.87 -2.31
N GLU A 31 -7.28 -7.45 -1.59
CA GLU A 31 -5.88 -7.51 -1.93
C GLU A 31 -5.47 -8.95 -2.21
N ALA A 32 -4.60 -9.12 -3.17
CA ALA A 32 -4.00 -10.39 -3.53
C ALA A 32 -2.48 -10.26 -3.49
N SER A 33 -1.79 -11.37 -3.56
CA SER A 33 -0.34 -11.39 -3.76
C SER A 33 0.00 -10.70 -5.08
N TYR A 34 1.15 -10.03 -5.15
CA TYR A 34 1.59 -9.31 -6.36
C TYR A 34 1.74 -10.23 -7.60
N TRP A 35 1.96 -11.55 -7.41
CA TRP A 35 2.00 -12.55 -8.49
C TRP A 35 0.62 -13.11 -8.88
N HIS A 36 -0.45 -12.38 -8.56
CA HIS A 36 -1.81 -12.77 -8.95
C HIS A 36 -1.93 -12.82 -10.48
N THR A 37 -2.70 -13.78 -11.01
CA THR A 37 -2.83 -14.04 -12.46
C THR A 37 -3.36 -12.86 -13.30
N LYS A 38 -3.92 -11.83 -12.66
CA LYS A 38 -4.36 -10.59 -13.32
C LYS A 38 -3.36 -9.44 -13.16
N ALA A 39 -2.31 -9.61 -12.37
CA ALA A 39 -1.27 -8.60 -12.24
C ALA A 39 -0.48 -8.51 -13.54
N PRO A 40 -0.24 -7.32 -14.09
CA PRO A 40 0.46 -7.16 -15.36
C PRO A 40 1.97 -7.29 -15.16
N PHE A 41 2.59 -8.21 -15.91
CA PHE A 41 4.04 -8.40 -16.02
C PHE A 41 4.50 -8.16 -17.45
N LYS A 42 5.73 -7.64 -17.65
CA LYS A 42 6.29 -7.38 -18.99
C LYS A 42 6.45 -8.64 -19.81
N GLU A 43 6.72 -9.78 -19.18
CA GLU A 43 6.83 -11.08 -19.84
C GLU A 43 5.52 -11.57 -20.47
N ASP A 44 4.37 -11.07 -20.00
CA ASP A 44 3.04 -11.42 -20.50
C ASP A 44 2.66 -10.63 -21.79
N GLY A 45 3.56 -9.86 -22.36
CA GLY A 45 3.37 -9.08 -23.58
C GLY A 45 2.55 -7.81 -23.37
N ASP A 46 1.50 -7.60 -24.21
CA ASP A 46 0.68 -6.36 -24.18
C ASP A 46 -0.33 -6.31 -23.02
N THR A 47 -0.10 -7.00 -21.91
CA THR A 47 -0.94 -6.89 -20.72
C THR A 47 -0.90 -5.48 -20.16
N LYS A 48 -2.05 -5.01 -19.69
CA LYS A 48 -2.18 -3.70 -19.04
C LYS A 48 -2.77 -3.87 -17.65
N MET A 49 -2.52 -2.89 -16.80
CA MET A 49 -3.20 -2.81 -15.51
C MET A 49 -4.71 -2.89 -15.71
N PRO A 50 -5.41 -3.88 -15.14
CA PRO A 50 -6.87 -3.95 -15.22
C PRO A 50 -7.51 -2.72 -14.55
N GLU A 51 -8.63 -2.26 -15.09
CA GLU A 51 -9.35 -1.12 -14.53
C GLU A 51 -9.70 -1.36 -13.05
N GLY A 52 -9.43 -0.38 -12.23
CA GLY A 52 -9.69 -0.44 -10.78
C GLY A 52 -8.67 -1.26 -9.97
N CYS A 53 -7.65 -1.84 -10.62
CA CYS A 53 -6.56 -2.54 -9.96
C CYS A 53 -5.32 -1.65 -9.81
N TYR A 54 -4.44 -1.99 -8.87
CA TYR A 54 -3.17 -1.29 -8.68
C TYR A 54 -2.20 -2.12 -7.82
N PHE A 55 -0.90 -1.85 -7.96
CA PHE A 55 0.10 -2.34 -7.03
C PHE A 55 0.23 -1.39 -5.84
N GLU A 56 0.43 -1.96 -4.66
CA GLU A 56 0.68 -1.23 -3.43
C GLU A 56 1.82 -1.89 -2.65
N VAL A 57 2.68 -1.08 -2.05
CA VAL A 57 3.66 -1.56 -1.08
C VAL A 57 3.55 -0.79 0.22
N HIS A 58 3.62 -1.52 1.32
CA HIS A 58 3.71 -0.98 2.68
C HIS A 58 5.10 -1.25 3.24
N LEU A 59 5.81 -0.18 3.56
CA LEU A 59 7.14 -0.20 4.16
C LEU A 59 7.05 0.26 5.62
N ASN A 60 7.31 -0.62 6.56
CA ASN A 60 7.40 -0.26 7.97
C ASN A 60 8.83 0.21 8.27
N ILE A 61 8.95 1.46 8.69
CA ILE A 61 10.22 2.15 8.87
C ILE A 61 10.35 2.56 10.33
N GLU A 62 11.46 2.19 10.98
CA GLU A 62 11.84 2.71 12.28
C GLU A 62 12.25 4.18 12.15
N CYS A 63 11.61 5.05 12.94
CA CYS A 63 11.82 6.50 12.84
C CYS A 63 11.86 7.12 14.24
N THR A 64 12.78 8.06 14.43
CA THR A 64 12.81 8.94 15.61
C THR A 64 12.14 10.28 15.32
N ASN A 65 11.73 11.01 16.36
CA ASN A 65 11.17 12.35 16.21
C ASN A 65 12.09 13.29 15.43
N GLU A 66 13.39 13.19 15.62
CA GLU A 66 14.41 14.02 14.94
C GLU A 66 14.48 13.74 13.42
N LYS A 67 14.29 12.47 13.03
CA LYS A 67 14.34 12.02 11.63
C LYS A 67 13.01 12.20 10.87
N LEU A 68 11.91 12.48 11.55
CA LEU A 68 10.57 12.54 10.96
C LEU A 68 10.49 13.54 9.79
N ASN A 69 11.07 14.73 9.94
CA ASN A 69 11.07 15.73 8.87
C ASN A 69 11.83 15.25 7.63
N LYS A 70 12.93 14.52 7.81
CA LYS A 70 13.68 13.94 6.70
C LYS A 70 12.88 12.84 6.00
N LEU A 71 12.18 11.98 6.76
CA LEU A 71 11.33 10.95 6.21
C LEU A 71 10.15 11.55 5.41
N ASN A 72 9.56 12.65 5.89
CA ASN A 72 8.53 13.40 5.14
C ASN A 72 9.05 13.97 3.82
N GLN A 73 10.30 14.45 3.77
CA GLN A 73 10.91 14.92 2.52
C GLN A 73 11.11 13.76 1.53
N ILE A 74 11.59 12.61 2.01
CA ILE A 74 11.78 11.41 1.20
C ILE A 74 10.43 10.95 0.65
N SER A 75 9.40 10.83 1.49
CA SER A 75 8.08 10.37 1.04
C SER A 75 7.50 11.25 -0.08
N LYS A 76 7.64 12.57 0.03
CA LYS A 76 7.21 13.51 -1.01
C LYS A 76 8.01 13.35 -2.31
N SER A 77 9.34 13.21 -2.22
CA SER A 77 10.20 13.06 -3.40
C SER A 77 10.06 11.71 -4.10
N THR A 78 9.54 10.70 -3.41
CA THR A 78 9.32 9.34 -3.92
C THR A 78 7.84 9.02 -4.18
N ASN A 79 6.98 10.03 -4.12
CA ASN A 79 5.52 9.89 -4.30
C ASN A 79 4.90 8.84 -3.36
N CYS A 80 5.36 8.83 -2.11
CA CYS A 80 4.86 7.95 -1.06
C CYS A 80 4.00 8.71 -0.06
N HIS A 81 3.10 7.99 0.59
CA HIS A 81 2.31 8.48 1.71
C HIS A 81 2.86 7.94 3.03
N LEU A 82 2.91 8.80 4.08
CA LEU A 82 3.25 8.38 5.43
C LEU A 82 2.01 8.29 6.31
N SER A 83 1.86 7.17 7.01
CA SER A 83 0.88 7.02 8.08
C SER A 83 1.55 6.61 9.38
N LYS A 84 1.14 7.24 10.49
CA LYS A 84 1.60 6.81 11.81
C LYS A 84 0.90 5.52 12.18
N ASN A 85 1.68 4.46 12.42
CA ASN A 85 1.15 3.30 13.11
C ASN A 85 1.09 3.63 14.61
N ALA A 86 -0.08 4.05 15.07
CA ALA A 86 -0.30 4.46 16.45
C ALA A 86 -0.03 3.34 17.48
N PHE A 87 0.14 2.10 17.04
CA PHE A 87 0.27 0.93 17.90
C PHE A 87 1.70 0.40 18.05
N LYS A 88 2.68 0.99 17.38
CA LYS A 88 4.09 0.60 17.49
C LYS A 88 4.98 1.75 17.94
N ILE A 89 4.81 2.14 19.19
CA ILE A 89 5.81 2.93 19.92
C ILE A 89 6.86 1.92 20.40
N ILE A 90 8.12 2.10 20.00
CA ILE A 90 9.23 1.26 20.39
C ILE A 90 9.78 1.74 21.74
N ASP A 91 9.96 3.05 21.86
CA ASP A 91 10.32 3.77 23.10
C ASP A 91 9.83 5.23 23.05
N ASP A 92 10.19 6.05 24.01
CA ASP A 92 9.73 7.45 24.13
C ASP A 92 10.10 8.35 22.94
N ASN A 93 11.07 7.94 22.13
CA ASN A 93 11.57 8.72 20.98
C ASN A 93 11.50 7.97 19.63
N THR A 94 11.29 6.64 19.66
CA THR A 94 11.37 5.78 18.48
C THR A 94 10.03 5.08 18.25
N PHE A 95 9.56 5.14 17.01
CA PHE A 95 8.27 4.56 16.60
C PHE A 95 8.35 4.02 15.18
N THR A 96 7.39 3.16 14.82
CA THR A 96 7.26 2.68 13.45
C THR A 96 6.31 3.56 12.65
N ILE A 97 6.77 4.03 11.49
CA ILE A 97 5.95 4.70 10.49
C ILE A 97 5.74 3.73 9.31
N MET A 98 4.52 3.70 8.79
CA MET A 98 4.22 3.03 7.53
C MET A 98 4.31 4.02 6.39
N MET A 99 5.17 3.73 5.41
CA MET A 99 5.27 4.45 4.15
C MET A 99 4.65 3.59 3.05
N THR A 100 3.70 4.16 2.33
CA THR A 100 2.93 3.46 1.28
C THR A 100 3.20 4.10 -0.07
N TYR A 101 3.55 3.28 -1.07
CA TYR A 101 3.60 3.66 -2.47
C TYR A 101 2.54 2.88 -3.25
N ARG A 102 1.87 3.54 -4.21
CA ARG A 102 0.87 2.94 -5.10
C ARG A 102 1.17 3.27 -6.54
N SER A 103 0.91 2.30 -7.42
CA SER A 103 0.99 2.47 -8.86
C SER A 103 -0.25 1.93 -9.54
N TYR A 104 -0.96 2.79 -10.28
CA TYR A 104 -2.23 2.50 -10.93
C TYR A 104 -2.11 2.11 -12.41
N GLU A 105 -0.94 2.26 -13.02
CA GLU A 105 -0.78 2.11 -14.47
C GLU A 105 0.47 1.30 -14.85
N GLN A 106 1.39 1.09 -13.91
CA GLN A 106 2.67 0.45 -14.20
C GLN A 106 2.55 -1.08 -14.24
N MET A 107 3.40 -1.71 -15.03
CA MET A 107 3.70 -3.12 -14.90
C MET A 107 4.50 -3.41 -13.63
N PHE A 108 4.52 -4.66 -13.18
CA PHE A 108 5.17 -5.02 -11.93
C PHE A 108 6.66 -4.63 -11.90
N GLU A 109 7.38 -4.83 -13.01
CA GLU A 109 8.82 -4.54 -13.08
C GLU A 109 9.11 -3.04 -12.94
N ASP A 110 8.27 -2.17 -13.52
CA ASP A 110 8.42 -0.71 -13.37
C ASP A 110 8.07 -0.25 -11.95
N PHE A 111 7.05 -0.87 -11.33
CA PHE A 111 6.72 -0.69 -9.93
C PHE A 111 7.86 -1.14 -9.03
N GLU A 112 8.46 -2.31 -9.29
CA GLU A 112 9.59 -2.87 -8.53
C GLU A 112 10.85 -2.00 -8.67
N GLU A 113 11.14 -1.47 -9.86
CA GLU A 113 12.25 -0.54 -10.08
C GLU A 113 12.08 0.72 -9.21
N HIS A 114 10.87 1.30 -9.18
CA HIS A 114 10.60 2.46 -8.32
C HIS A 114 10.67 2.10 -6.84
N LEU A 115 10.17 0.93 -6.44
CA LEU A 115 10.29 0.44 -5.07
C LEU A 115 11.76 0.29 -4.64
N ASN A 116 12.62 -0.24 -5.52
CA ASN A 116 14.05 -0.36 -5.23
C ASN A 116 14.69 1.03 -5.07
N PHE A 117 14.32 2.01 -5.89
CA PHE A 117 14.77 3.41 -5.72
C PHE A 117 14.33 4.00 -4.36
N ILE A 118 13.11 3.71 -3.90
CA ILE A 118 12.64 4.12 -2.57
C ILE A 118 13.51 3.49 -1.48
N LYS A 119 13.76 2.17 -1.55
CA LYS A 119 14.56 1.43 -0.57
C LYS A 119 16.00 1.93 -0.50
N ASP A 120 16.63 2.16 -1.65
CA ASP A 120 17.99 2.72 -1.74
C ASP A 120 18.05 4.14 -1.13
N THR A 121 17.02 4.95 -1.37
CA THR A 121 16.92 6.30 -0.79
C THR A 121 16.79 6.24 0.74
N LEU A 122 15.98 5.33 1.26
CA LEU A 122 15.84 5.11 2.71
C LEU A 122 17.16 4.64 3.32
N GLN A 123 17.82 3.66 2.70
CA GLN A 123 19.09 3.12 3.16
C GLN A 123 20.21 4.18 3.15
N PHE A 124 20.32 4.97 2.08
CA PHE A 124 21.28 6.08 1.97
C PHE A 124 21.11 7.11 3.10
N ASN A 125 19.87 7.37 3.52
CA ASN A 125 19.53 8.25 4.63
C ASN A 125 19.49 7.54 5.99
N GLN A 126 20.04 6.32 6.08
CA GLN A 126 20.17 5.55 7.32
C GLN A 126 18.84 5.30 8.04
N PHE A 127 17.77 5.07 7.30
CA PHE A 127 16.51 4.55 7.83
C PHE A 127 16.55 3.01 7.84
N LYS A 128 16.01 2.43 8.89
CA LYS A 128 15.88 0.98 9.02
C LYS A 128 14.49 0.55 8.53
N LEU A 129 14.48 -0.25 7.49
CA LEU A 129 13.29 -0.92 7.02
C LEU A 129 13.07 -2.20 7.84
N GLU A 130 11.93 -2.29 8.53
CA GLU A 130 11.60 -3.46 9.37
C GLU A 130 10.77 -4.51 8.63
N LYS A 131 9.88 -4.05 7.74
CA LYS A 131 8.97 -4.93 7.02
C LYS A 131 8.58 -4.33 5.69
N GLU A 132 8.47 -5.18 4.67
CA GLU A 132 7.94 -4.88 3.34
C GLU A 132 6.77 -5.81 3.05
N ILE A 133 5.66 -5.27 2.54
CA ILE A 133 4.52 -6.05 2.07
C ILE A 133 4.13 -5.47 0.72
N ILE A 134 4.17 -6.30 -0.32
CA ILE A 134 3.73 -5.95 -1.67
C ILE A 134 2.41 -6.65 -1.95
N GLU A 135 1.42 -5.89 -2.40
CA GLU A 135 0.06 -6.35 -2.66
C GLU A 135 -0.42 -5.88 -4.03
N PHE A 136 -1.32 -6.66 -4.60
CA PHE A 136 -2.06 -6.30 -5.80
C PHE A 136 -3.54 -6.12 -5.42
N ALA A 137 -4.01 -4.88 -5.41
CA ALA A 137 -5.41 -4.58 -5.14
C ALA A 137 -6.26 -4.94 -6.36
N ILE A 138 -7.16 -5.91 -6.18
CA ILE A 138 -8.05 -6.41 -7.25
C ILE A 138 -9.45 -5.84 -7.19
N TYR A 139 -9.81 -5.22 -6.08
CA TYR A 139 -11.08 -4.53 -5.87
C TYR A 139 -10.92 -3.46 -4.79
N ASP A 140 -11.41 -2.26 -5.06
CA ASP A 140 -11.45 -1.16 -4.10
C ASP A 140 -12.58 -0.19 -4.44
N THR A 141 -13.53 0.00 -3.52
CA THR A 141 -14.68 0.89 -3.71
C THR A 141 -14.33 2.37 -3.59
N LYS A 142 -13.13 2.69 -3.07
CA LYS A 142 -12.63 4.07 -2.91
C LYS A 142 -11.20 4.22 -3.40
N ILE A 143 -10.98 3.86 -4.65
CA ILE A 143 -9.66 3.93 -5.29
C ILE A 143 -9.02 5.34 -5.20
N ASN A 144 -9.85 6.38 -5.21
CA ASN A 144 -9.41 7.78 -5.13
C ASN A 144 -9.35 8.32 -3.68
N HIS A 145 -9.71 7.51 -2.68
CA HIS A 145 -9.79 8.01 -1.29
C HIS A 145 -8.45 8.50 -0.77
N ASP A 146 -7.38 7.87 -1.19
CA ASP A 146 -6.03 8.17 -0.75
C ASP A 146 -5.29 9.15 -1.71
N LYS A 147 -5.86 9.49 -2.88
CA LYS A 147 -5.30 10.53 -3.76
C LYS A 147 -5.25 11.90 -3.06
N LEU A 148 -6.25 12.20 -2.25
CA LEU A 148 -6.29 13.44 -1.47
C LEU A 148 -5.21 13.51 -0.38
N TRP A 149 -4.65 12.37 0.03
CA TRP A 149 -3.57 12.31 1.02
C TRP A 149 -2.19 12.49 0.39
N LEU A 150 -2.07 12.19 -0.91
CA LEU A 150 -0.85 12.40 -1.69
C LEU A 150 -0.71 13.86 -2.17
N GLU A 151 -1.81 14.62 -2.21
CA GLU A 151 -1.85 16.01 -2.65
C GLU A 151 -1.81 17.03 -1.49
N ALA A 152 -1.86 16.57 -0.23
CA ALA A 152 -1.79 17.39 0.98
C ALA A 152 -0.39 17.35 1.60
#